data_32cddb527090bb37947f05d834c5cc73
#
_entry.id   32cddb527090bb37947f05d834c5cc73
#
_cell.length_a   1.000
_cell.length_b   1.000
_cell.length_c   1.000
_cell.angle_alpha   90.00
_cell.angle_beta   90.00
_cell.angle_gamma   90.00
#
_symmetry.space_group_name_H-M   'P 1'
#
loop_
_entity.id
_entity.type
_entity.pdbx_description
1 polymer ?
#
loop_
_entity_poly.entity_id
_entity_poly.type
_entity_poly.pdbx_seq_one_letter_code
_entity_poly.pdbx_strand_id
1 'polypeptide(L)'
;LPLCSQTARGEARKRGLDEQQNCYLRRLPTVDFWRAQTSPSAPHWRKGAGTSQAWRGVSGRDVDGDAGAREAEPEEDEQEVALDFRLLRYFIAVAEELHLARAAERLGIEQSPVSRAMRDLESQLGVQLFDRSTRLTRLTWAGQVFLGECRRVQATVEQAVKSAKAAAQGYQGHLRIAICDGLAQPRIATLLARSREEEPEMEIRVFELPFAQQLKTLHDDLLDIGFALSNAVHDGLVAEPVWTDPLSVIVPARHPLLAHVQVPLAEALKFPLVLCHPESGSGCRHQIQALLQDAGTPLKLVDEVTSLGVMLTLVGAGYGIGFAIASQVQTLQRPDISIRPLAGSPPVLSTYLLRRRGEPSEPMKRFIERAKGGRDRACR
;
A
#
# COMPACT_ATOMS: atom_id res chain seq x y z
N LEU A 1 25.62 32.48 -45.83
CA LEU A 1 26.44 32.00 -44.70
C LEU A 1 25.90 32.53 -43.36
N PRO A 2 25.70 31.74 -42.28
CA PRO A 2 26.14 30.37 -42.03
C PRO A 2 25.01 29.43 -41.53
N LEU A 3 24.96 28.24 -42.08
CA LEU A 3 24.16 27.10 -41.58
C LEU A 3 25.13 25.94 -41.30
N CYS A 4 25.90 26.02 -40.24
CA CYS A 4 26.80 24.90 -39.86
C CYS A 4 27.26 24.97 -38.39
N SER A 5 26.26 24.94 -37.43
CA SER A 5 26.64 24.86 -36.00
C SER A 5 25.65 24.12 -35.08
N GLN A 6 24.58 23.54 -35.60
CA GLN A 6 23.63 22.82 -34.75
C GLN A 6 23.78 21.28 -34.72
N THR A 7 24.42 20.68 -35.72
CA THR A 7 24.62 19.23 -35.77
C THR A 7 25.74 18.74 -34.85
N ALA A 8 26.80 19.51 -34.65
CA ALA A 8 27.90 19.11 -33.80
C ALA A 8 27.57 19.05 -32.29
N ARG A 9 26.64 19.87 -31.81
CA ARG A 9 26.22 19.87 -30.39
C ARG A 9 25.29 18.69 -30.05
N GLY A 10 24.54 18.19 -31.01
CA GLY A 10 23.64 17.03 -30.81
C GLY A 10 24.44 15.71 -30.70
N GLU A 11 25.46 15.55 -31.47
CA GLU A 11 26.30 14.34 -31.44
C GLU A 11 27.22 14.29 -30.21
N ALA A 12 27.74 15.43 -29.74
CA ALA A 12 28.53 15.49 -28.51
C ALA A 12 27.65 15.16 -27.26
N ARG A 13 26.37 15.56 -27.24
CA ARG A 13 25.46 15.23 -26.16
C ARG A 13 25.05 13.76 -26.15
N LYS A 14 24.85 13.14 -27.33
CA LYS A 14 24.60 11.70 -27.44
C LYS A 14 25.83 10.87 -27.03
N ARG A 15 27.03 11.24 -27.41
CA ARG A 15 28.24 10.53 -26.99
C ARG A 15 28.50 10.62 -25.49
N GLY A 16 28.22 11.76 -24.84
CA GLY A 16 28.35 11.91 -23.40
C GLY A 16 27.35 11.10 -22.60
N LEU A 17 26.13 10.91 -23.10
CA LEU A 17 25.13 10.05 -22.50
C LEU A 17 25.47 8.56 -22.62
N ASP A 18 26.02 8.13 -23.77
CA ASP A 18 26.50 6.77 -24.00
C ASP A 18 27.71 6.41 -23.12
N GLU A 19 28.63 7.35 -22.91
CA GLU A 19 29.78 7.13 -22.03
C GLU A 19 29.38 7.03 -20.55
N GLN A 20 28.43 7.84 -20.09
CA GLN A 20 27.91 7.75 -18.72
C GLN A 20 27.11 6.45 -18.49
N GLN A 21 26.29 6.04 -19.43
CA GLN A 21 25.58 4.77 -19.36
C GLN A 21 26.56 3.59 -19.39
N ASN A 22 27.59 3.64 -20.20
CA ASN A 22 28.61 2.58 -20.30
C ASN A 22 29.48 2.50 -19.03
N CYS A 23 29.74 3.62 -18.35
CA CYS A 23 30.45 3.65 -17.08
C CYS A 23 29.58 3.03 -15.93
N TYR A 24 28.28 3.29 -15.94
CA TYR A 24 27.35 2.71 -14.96
C TYR A 24 27.22 1.19 -15.13
N LEU A 25 27.04 0.71 -16.36
CA LEU A 25 26.91 -0.72 -16.67
C LEU A 25 28.18 -1.53 -16.35
N ARG A 26 29.36 -0.91 -16.36
CA ARG A 26 30.64 -1.58 -15.98
C ARG A 26 30.72 -1.92 -14.50
N ARG A 27 29.90 -1.30 -13.63
CA ARG A 27 29.88 -1.51 -12.18
C ARG A 27 28.86 -2.57 -11.76
N LEU A 28 28.04 -3.07 -12.69
CA LEU A 28 27.06 -4.11 -12.39
C LEU A 28 27.74 -5.49 -12.24
N PRO A 29 27.17 -6.41 -11.45
CA PRO A 29 27.67 -7.75 -11.28
C PRO A 29 27.86 -8.49 -12.62
N THR A 30 28.96 -9.19 -12.77
CA THR A 30 29.25 -9.97 -13.97
C THR A 30 28.54 -11.31 -13.96
N VAL A 31 28.49 -11.99 -15.11
CA VAL A 31 27.91 -13.34 -15.23
C VAL A 31 28.56 -14.34 -14.25
N ASP A 32 29.86 -14.19 -14.01
CA ASP A 32 30.60 -15.07 -13.10
C ASP A 32 30.20 -14.87 -11.63
N PHE A 33 29.88 -13.65 -11.21
CA PHE A 33 29.33 -13.36 -9.90
C PHE A 33 28.03 -14.14 -9.67
N TRP A 34 27.12 -14.17 -10.64
CA TRP A 34 25.86 -14.89 -10.55
C TRP A 34 26.01 -16.41 -10.58
N ARG A 35 26.97 -16.94 -11.36
CA ARG A 35 27.30 -18.36 -11.37
C ARG A 35 27.81 -18.83 -10.01
N ALA A 36 28.62 -18.02 -9.32
CA ALA A 36 29.10 -18.35 -7.99
C ALA A 36 27.97 -18.46 -6.94
N GLN A 37 26.89 -17.70 -7.07
CA GLN A 37 25.76 -17.74 -6.14
C GLN A 37 24.87 -18.97 -6.29
N THR A 38 24.92 -19.67 -7.41
CA THR A 38 24.17 -20.91 -7.65
C THR A 38 24.91 -22.16 -7.24
N SER A 39 26.21 -22.05 -6.87
CA SER A 39 27.01 -23.17 -6.38
C SER A 39 26.58 -23.61 -4.98
N PRO A 40 26.55 -24.93 -4.70
CA PRO A 40 26.24 -25.46 -3.36
C PRO A 40 27.19 -25.01 -2.24
N SER A 41 28.35 -24.47 -2.61
CA SER A 41 29.40 -23.99 -1.69
C SER A 41 29.43 -22.48 -1.47
N ALA A 42 28.40 -21.72 -1.90
CA ALA A 42 28.33 -20.28 -1.69
C ALA A 42 28.31 -19.90 -0.20
N PRO A 43 29.08 -18.89 0.24
CA PRO A 43 29.10 -18.47 1.64
C PRO A 43 27.76 -17.92 2.08
N HIS A 44 27.20 -18.48 3.16
CA HIS A 44 26.00 -17.96 3.79
C HIS A 44 26.31 -16.64 4.49
N TRP A 45 25.67 -15.56 4.07
CA TRP A 45 25.65 -14.33 4.83
C TRP A 45 24.99 -14.58 6.18
N ARG A 46 25.74 -14.38 7.26
CA ARG A 46 25.24 -14.57 8.62
C ARG A 46 24.06 -13.64 8.87
N LYS A 47 22.89 -14.22 9.14
CA LYS A 47 21.75 -13.52 9.73
C LYS A 47 22.18 -13.00 11.09
N GLY A 48 22.09 -11.70 11.31
CA GLY A 48 22.19 -11.13 12.65
C GLY A 48 21.10 -11.74 13.53
N ALA A 49 21.50 -12.32 14.67
CA ALA A 49 20.59 -12.96 15.61
C ALA A 49 19.72 -11.88 16.28
N GLY A 50 18.51 -11.70 15.77
CA GLY A 50 17.44 -11.00 16.45
C GLY A 50 16.66 -12.02 17.29
N THR A 51 16.70 -11.89 18.59
CA THR A 51 16.06 -12.74 19.58
C THR A 51 14.55 -12.75 19.43
N SER A 52 14.00 -13.83 18.89
CA SER A 52 12.59 -14.13 19.00
C SER A 52 12.29 -14.74 20.35
N GLN A 53 11.70 -13.99 21.27
CA GLN A 53 11.12 -14.56 22.49
C GLN A 53 9.83 -15.30 22.11
N ALA A 54 9.91 -16.63 22.24
CA ALA A 54 8.79 -17.54 22.11
C ALA A 54 7.82 -17.37 23.29
N TRP A 55 6.57 -17.05 23.00
CA TRP A 55 5.46 -17.18 23.93
C TRP A 55 5.11 -18.66 24.06
N ARG A 56 5.41 -19.24 25.24
CA ARG A 56 4.93 -20.59 25.61
C ARG A 56 3.54 -20.44 26.21
N GLY A 57 2.61 -21.26 25.69
CA GLY A 57 1.26 -21.37 26.18
C GLY A 57 1.21 -21.92 27.60
N VAL A 58 0.22 -21.45 28.35
CA VAL A 58 -0.18 -22.02 29.64
C VAL A 58 -1.39 -22.93 29.35
N SER A 59 -1.21 -24.20 29.53
CA SER A 59 -2.22 -25.25 29.44
C SER A 59 -3.14 -25.24 30.65
N GLY A 60 -4.38 -25.66 30.43
CA GLY A 60 -5.51 -25.62 31.33
C GLY A 60 -5.35 -26.37 32.64
N ARG A 61 -6.26 -26.05 33.56
CA ARG A 61 -6.73 -26.94 34.62
C ARG A 61 -8.25 -26.87 34.68
N ASP A 62 -8.87 -28.04 34.51
CA ASP A 62 -10.26 -28.29 34.78
C ASP A 62 -10.54 -28.06 36.27
N VAL A 63 -11.67 -27.43 36.59
CA VAL A 63 -12.37 -27.58 37.87
C VAL A 63 -13.85 -27.56 37.59
N ASP A 64 -14.48 -28.72 37.82
CA ASP A 64 -15.93 -28.93 37.98
C ASP A 64 -16.47 -28.23 39.22
N GLY A 65 -17.75 -27.83 39.16
CA GLY A 65 -18.53 -27.67 40.38
C GLY A 65 -19.49 -26.48 40.47
N ASP A 66 -20.73 -26.68 40.03
CA ASP A 66 -21.97 -26.44 40.76
C ASP A 66 -22.51 -25.02 41.02
N ALA A 67 -23.81 -24.93 40.67
CA ALA A 67 -24.92 -24.19 41.27
C ALA A 67 -24.99 -22.66 41.23
N GLY A 68 -25.80 -22.16 40.31
CA GLY A 68 -26.96 -21.34 40.67
C GLY A 68 -26.79 -20.01 41.40
N ALA A 69 -26.41 -18.96 40.70
CA ALA A 69 -26.85 -17.60 41.02
C ALA A 69 -27.06 -16.86 39.70
N ARG A 70 -28.30 -16.48 39.41
CA ARG A 70 -28.58 -15.49 38.37
C ARG A 70 -28.07 -14.15 38.92
N GLU A 71 -26.83 -13.82 38.58
CA GLU A 71 -26.34 -12.45 38.68
C GLU A 71 -27.05 -11.64 37.61
N ALA A 72 -27.81 -10.64 38.04
CA ALA A 72 -28.38 -9.63 37.17
C ALA A 72 -27.21 -8.96 36.46
N GLU A 73 -27.14 -9.07 35.14
CA GLU A 73 -26.24 -8.25 34.31
C GLU A 73 -26.59 -6.79 34.63
N PRO A 74 -25.58 -5.94 34.93
CA PRO A 74 -25.84 -4.53 35.05
C PRO A 74 -26.29 -4.02 33.68
N GLU A 75 -27.49 -3.48 33.63
CA GLU A 75 -27.95 -2.66 32.52
C GLU A 75 -26.89 -1.53 32.38
N GLU A 76 -25.98 -1.66 31.42
CA GLU A 76 -25.09 -0.58 31.02
C GLU A 76 -25.99 0.54 30.49
N ASP A 77 -26.18 1.55 31.33
CA ASP A 77 -26.84 2.80 31.00
C ASP A 77 -26.07 3.42 29.84
N GLU A 78 -26.45 3.13 28.59
CA GLU A 78 -25.92 3.76 27.39
C GLU A 78 -26.27 5.25 27.42
N GLN A 79 -25.52 6.00 28.25
CA GLN A 79 -25.62 7.45 28.20
C GLN A 79 -25.14 7.88 26.82
N GLU A 80 -26.08 8.36 26.01
CA GLU A 80 -25.79 8.96 24.70
C GLU A 80 -24.79 10.10 24.90
N VAL A 81 -23.51 9.83 24.60
CA VAL A 81 -22.42 10.80 24.74
C VAL A 81 -22.49 11.80 23.58
N ALA A 82 -23.24 12.87 23.74
CA ALA A 82 -23.35 13.95 22.77
C ALA A 82 -22.04 14.79 22.73
N LEU A 83 -21.04 14.32 21.98
CA LEU A 83 -19.76 15.02 21.81
C LEU A 83 -19.89 16.20 20.83
N ASP A 84 -19.56 17.41 21.29
CA ASP A 84 -19.44 18.57 20.41
C ASP A 84 -18.20 18.42 19.51
N PHE A 85 -18.40 18.54 18.20
CA PHE A 85 -17.32 18.51 17.21
C PHE A 85 -16.19 19.50 17.50
N ARG A 86 -16.49 20.61 18.16
CA ARG A 86 -15.50 21.59 18.61
C ARG A 86 -14.53 21.00 19.64
N LEU A 87 -15.02 20.15 20.56
CA LEU A 87 -14.16 19.45 21.54
C LEU A 87 -13.19 18.50 20.85
N LEU A 88 -13.64 17.79 19.81
CA LEU A 88 -12.77 16.92 19.02
C LEU A 88 -11.65 17.71 18.34
N ARG A 89 -11.94 18.86 17.75
CA ARG A 89 -10.92 19.74 17.14
C ARG A 89 -9.91 20.25 18.17
N TYR A 90 -10.37 20.62 19.35
CA TYR A 90 -9.48 21.06 20.44
C TYR A 90 -8.59 19.93 20.92
N PHE A 91 -9.17 18.75 21.08
CA PHE A 91 -8.41 17.55 21.48
C PHE A 91 -7.33 17.20 20.46
N ILE A 92 -7.65 17.17 19.15
CA ILE A 92 -6.67 16.90 18.09
C ILE A 92 -5.51 17.90 18.17
N ALA A 93 -5.80 19.20 18.31
CA ALA A 93 -4.76 20.23 18.39
C ALA A 93 -3.85 20.02 19.61
N VAL A 94 -4.42 19.72 20.79
CA VAL A 94 -3.64 19.46 22.02
C VAL A 94 -2.83 18.18 21.91
N ALA A 95 -3.39 17.13 21.32
CA ALA A 95 -2.74 15.84 21.13
C ALA A 95 -1.55 15.90 20.14
N GLU A 96 -1.62 16.77 19.14
CA GLU A 96 -0.54 16.97 18.15
C GLU A 96 0.57 17.88 18.68
N GLU A 97 0.20 18.97 19.37
CA GLU A 97 1.15 19.91 19.91
C GLU A 97 1.81 19.43 21.23
N LEU A 98 1.16 18.53 21.96
CA LEU A 98 1.54 18.09 23.31
C LEU A 98 1.82 19.27 24.26
N HIS A 99 1.18 20.42 23.96
CA HIS A 99 1.36 21.67 24.71
C HIS A 99 0.12 22.57 24.57
N LEU A 100 -0.57 22.83 25.68
CA LEU A 100 -1.84 23.58 25.70
C LEU A 100 -1.73 25.00 25.11
N ALA A 101 -0.64 25.73 25.39
CA ALA A 101 -0.48 27.09 24.87
C ALA A 101 -0.28 27.09 23.34
N ARG A 102 0.53 26.19 22.79
CA ARG A 102 0.71 26.07 21.34
C ARG A 102 -0.56 25.61 20.63
N ALA A 103 -1.30 24.69 21.24
CA ALA A 103 -2.59 24.27 20.71
C ALA A 103 -3.59 25.42 20.67
N ALA A 104 -3.65 26.26 21.70
CA ALA A 104 -4.49 27.43 21.78
C ALA A 104 -4.11 28.49 20.72
N GLU A 105 -2.81 28.74 20.54
CA GLU A 105 -2.27 29.61 19.48
C GLU A 105 -2.67 29.10 18.10
N ARG A 106 -2.49 27.82 17.81
CA ARG A 106 -2.89 27.16 16.56
C ARG A 106 -4.40 27.27 16.30
N LEU A 107 -5.22 27.24 17.34
CA LEU A 107 -6.67 27.36 17.25
C LEU A 107 -7.14 28.80 17.20
N GLY A 108 -6.27 29.78 17.44
CA GLY A 108 -6.60 31.19 17.48
C GLY A 108 -7.48 31.60 18.68
N ILE A 109 -7.32 30.90 19.83
CA ILE A 109 -8.10 31.12 21.06
C ILE A 109 -7.17 31.20 22.29
N GLU A 110 -7.70 31.59 23.44
CA GLU A 110 -6.95 31.58 24.69
C GLU A 110 -6.74 30.18 25.22
N GLN A 111 -5.70 29.96 26.05
CA GLN A 111 -5.36 28.67 26.63
C GLN A 111 -6.41 28.17 27.65
N SER A 112 -7.05 29.08 28.40
CA SER A 112 -7.98 28.71 29.47
C SER A 112 -9.23 27.95 28.96
N PRO A 113 -9.88 28.36 27.87
CA PRO A 113 -10.93 27.59 27.22
C PRO A 113 -10.51 26.20 26.76
N VAL A 114 -9.31 26.07 26.16
CA VAL A 114 -8.79 24.76 25.71
C VAL A 114 -8.56 23.82 26.90
N SER A 115 -7.98 24.31 27.97
CA SER A 115 -7.74 23.52 29.19
C SER A 115 -9.04 23.06 29.87
N ARG A 116 -10.09 23.88 29.85
CA ARG A 116 -11.42 23.49 30.32
C ARG A 116 -12.04 22.42 29.41
N ALA A 117 -12.05 22.65 28.11
CA ALA A 117 -12.58 21.72 27.12
C ALA A 117 -11.96 20.32 27.23
N MET A 118 -10.64 20.22 27.52
CA MET A 118 -10.00 18.92 27.72
C MET A 118 -10.48 18.21 29.00
N ARG A 119 -10.73 18.94 30.06
CA ARG A 119 -11.29 18.36 31.30
C ARG A 119 -12.73 17.92 31.12
N ASP A 120 -13.52 18.72 30.43
CA ASP A 120 -14.93 18.43 30.15
C ASP A 120 -15.04 17.19 29.24
N LEU A 121 -14.15 17.07 28.23
CA LEU A 121 -14.08 15.91 27.35
C LEU A 121 -13.70 14.63 28.13
N GLU A 122 -12.65 14.67 28.96
CA GLU A 122 -12.24 13.53 29.80
C GLU A 122 -13.35 13.13 30.78
N SER A 123 -14.08 14.13 31.32
CA SER A 123 -15.22 13.88 32.21
C SER A 123 -16.41 13.22 31.48
N GLN A 124 -16.73 13.69 30.25
CA GLN A 124 -17.81 13.09 29.45
C GLN A 124 -17.51 11.66 29.01
N LEU A 125 -16.26 11.38 28.70
CA LEU A 125 -15.79 10.05 28.29
C LEU A 125 -15.54 9.10 29.48
N GLY A 126 -15.44 9.62 30.69
CA GLY A 126 -15.10 8.83 31.88
C GLY A 126 -13.66 8.31 31.89
N VAL A 127 -12.80 8.77 30.96
CA VAL A 127 -11.40 8.29 30.84
C VAL A 127 -10.43 9.44 30.71
N GLN A 128 -9.21 9.26 31.22
CA GLN A 128 -8.12 10.23 31.04
C GLN A 128 -7.46 10.02 29.70
N LEU A 129 -7.40 11.07 28.89
CA LEU A 129 -6.76 11.09 27.57
C LEU A 129 -5.33 11.59 27.64
N PHE A 130 -4.98 12.38 28.67
CA PHE A 130 -3.65 12.94 28.88
C PHE A 130 -3.07 12.53 30.24
N ASP A 131 -1.81 12.14 30.24
CA ASP A 131 -1.02 11.96 31.46
C ASP A 131 -0.49 13.34 31.92
N ARG A 132 -0.92 13.77 33.09
CA ARG A 132 -0.56 15.04 33.71
C ARG A 132 0.47 14.89 34.81
N SER A 133 0.96 13.67 35.04
CA SER A 133 1.93 13.38 36.14
C SER A 133 3.31 13.96 35.90
N THR A 134 3.60 14.37 34.64
CA THR A 134 4.88 14.95 34.25
C THR A 134 4.71 16.41 33.80
N ARG A 135 5.81 17.20 33.79
CA ARG A 135 5.82 18.57 33.23
C ARG A 135 5.46 18.65 31.74
N LEU A 136 5.47 17.50 31.04
CA LEU A 136 5.16 17.39 29.61
C LEU A 136 3.81 16.68 29.47
N THR A 137 2.90 17.26 28.72
CA THR A 137 1.62 16.65 28.35
C THR A 137 1.92 15.43 27.44
N ARG A 138 1.47 14.24 27.83
CA ARG A 138 1.59 13.01 27.03
C ARG A 138 0.21 12.40 26.88
N LEU A 139 -0.03 11.75 25.73
CA LEU A 139 -1.25 10.95 25.56
C LEU A 139 -1.16 9.66 26.37
N THR A 140 -2.26 9.30 27.01
CA THR A 140 -2.49 7.93 27.50
C THR A 140 -2.72 6.98 26.33
N TRP A 141 -2.78 5.68 26.59
CA TRP A 141 -3.20 4.71 25.56
C TRP A 141 -4.63 5.03 25.04
N ALA A 142 -5.58 5.32 25.93
CA ALA A 142 -6.91 5.76 25.56
C ALA A 142 -6.89 7.04 24.69
N GLY A 143 -6.02 8.00 25.05
CA GLY A 143 -5.81 9.22 24.25
C GLY A 143 -5.26 8.95 22.86
N GLN A 144 -4.37 7.98 22.68
CA GLN A 144 -3.85 7.60 21.36
C GLN A 144 -4.94 6.95 20.49
N VAL A 145 -5.70 6.02 21.06
CA VAL A 145 -6.85 5.39 20.38
C VAL A 145 -7.86 6.46 19.98
N PHE A 146 -8.27 7.31 20.92
CA PHE A 146 -9.24 8.36 20.67
C PHE A 146 -8.76 9.39 19.65
N LEU A 147 -7.46 9.71 19.58
CA LEU A 147 -6.89 10.57 18.54
C LEU A 147 -7.10 9.98 17.13
N GLY A 148 -6.91 8.67 16.99
CA GLY A 148 -7.18 7.99 15.73
C GLY A 148 -8.63 8.15 15.28
N GLU A 149 -9.57 7.98 16.22
CA GLU A 149 -11.01 8.11 15.96
C GLU A 149 -11.40 9.56 15.63
N CYS A 150 -10.91 10.52 16.41
CA CYS A 150 -11.17 11.96 16.17
C CYS A 150 -10.70 12.41 14.79
N ARG A 151 -9.53 11.96 14.34
CA ARG A 151 -9.02 12.25 12.99
C ARG A 151 -9.93 11.68 11.90
N ARG A 152 -10.49 10.49 12.12
CA ARG A 152 -11.45 9.89 11.18
C ARG A 152 -12.74 10.71 11.09
N VAL A 153 -13.32 11.09 12.23
CA VAL A 153 -14.51 11.95 12.28
C VAL A 153 -14.24 13.28 11.58
N GLN A 154 -13.10 13.92 11.85
CA GLN A 154 -12.73 15.16 11.18
C GLN A 154 -12.64 15.01 9.66
N ALA A 155 -11.96 13.97 9.18
CA ALA A 155 -11.82 13.69 7.75
C ALA A 155 -13.20 13.43 7.09
N THR A 156 -14.10 12.72 7.78
CA THR A 156 -15.47 12.45 7.31
C THR A 156 -16.27 13.75 7.16
N VAL A 157 -16.21 14.64 8.15
CA VAL A 157 -16.89 15.95 8.08
C VAL A 157 -16.31 16.83 6.96
N GLU A 158 -14.99 16.90 6.83
CA GLU A 158 -14.34 17.63 5.73
C GLU A 158 -14.77 17.09 4.36
N GLN A 159 -14.89 15.77 4.25
CA GLN A 159 -15.36 15.12 3.02
C GLN A 159 -16.83 15.44 2.73
N ALA A 160 -17.71 15.42 3.73
CA ALA A 160 -19.12 15.79 3.57
C ALA A 160 -19.27 17.24 3.05
N VAL A 161 -18.46 18.16 3.60
CA VAL A 161 -18.44 19.56 3.12
C VAL A 161 -17.97 19.65 1.67
N LYS A 162 -16.91 18.90 1.30
CA LYS A 162 -16.41 18.87 -0.09
C LYS A 162 -17.45 18.31 -1.04
N SER A 163 -18.12 17.22 -0.68
CA SER A 163 -19.18 16.59 -1.48
C SER A 163 -20.37 17.55 -1.71
N ALA A 164 -20.82 18.22 -0.65
CA ALA A 164 -21.89 19.19 -0.77
C ALA A 164 -21.52 20.36 -1.71
N LYS A 165 -20.27 20.86 -1.61
CA LYS A 165 -19.76 21.91 -2.50
C LYS A 165 -19.66 21.44 -3.95
N ALA A 166 -19.19 20.22 -4.19
CA ALA A 166 -19.10 19.63 -5.51
C ALA A 166 -20.49 19.48 -6.15
N ALA A 167 -21.47 18.96 -5.38
CA ALA A 167 -22.85 18.87 -5.84
C ALA A 167 -23.44 20.22 -6.22
N ALA A 168 -23.18 21.28 -5.43
CA ALA A 168 -23.60 22.64 -5.73
C ALA A 168 -22.95 23.23 -6.99
N GLN A 169 -21.80 22.70 -7.42
CA GLN A 169 -21.08 23.08 -8.65
C GLN A 169 -21.50 22.25 -9.86
N GLY A 170 -22.50 21.40 -9.73
CA GLY A 170 -23.03 20.57 -10.84
C GLY A 170 -22.31 19.24 -11.06
N TYR A 171 -21.36 18.86 -10.18
CA TYR A 171 -20.78 17.52 -10.23
C TYR A 171 -21.83 16.48 -9.83
N GLN A 172 -22.09 15.52 -10.73
CA GLN A 172 -23.11 14.47 -10.51
C GLN A 172 -22.60 13.26 -9.70
N GLY A 173 -21.39 13.36 -9.17
CA GLY A 173 -20.78 12.33 -8.33
C GLY A 173 -19.30 12.55 -8.10
N HIS A 174 -18.78 11.91 -7.08
CA HIS A 174 -17.35 11.82 -6.82
C HIS A 174 -16.97 10.38 -6.51
N LEU A 175 -15.79 9.98 -6.92
CA LEU A 175 -15.20 8.69 -6.60
C LEU A 175 -13.82 8.86 -6.01
N ARG A 176 -13.60 8.27 -4.86
CA ARG A 176 -12.32 8.17 -4.17
C ARG A 176 -11.74 6.79 -4.46
N ILE A 177 -10.66 6.75 -5.21
CA ILE A 177 -10.06 5.52 -5.68
C ILE A 177 -8.68 5.38 -5.08
N ALA A 178 -8.35 4.24 -4.50
CA ALA A 178 -6.99 3.93 -4.10
C ALA A 178 -6.36 2.86 -4.99
N ILE A 179 -5.09 3.02 -5.24
CA ILE A 179 -4.23 2.02 -5.88
C ILE A 179 -3.11 1.65 -4.92
N CYS A 180 -2.67 0.39 -4.96
CA CYS A 180 -1.47 -0.02 -4.24
C CYS A 180 -0.21 0.40 -4.99
N ASP A 181 0.93 0.43 -4.29
CA ASP A 181 2.26 0.62 -4.89
C ASP A 181 2.45 -0.28 -6.12
N GLY A 182 2.94 0.31 -7.18
CA GLY A 182 3.18 -0.35 -8.45
C GLY A 182 1.93 -0.65 -9.29
N LEU A 183 0.71 -0.37 -8.84
CA LEU A 183 -0.51 -0.52 -9.65
C LEU A 183 -0.87 0.71 -10.49
N ALA A 184 -0.09 1.79 -10.41
CA ALA A 184 -0.18 2.94 -11.31
C ALA A 184 0.32 2.55 -12.71
N GLN A 185 -0.48 1.81 -13.47
CA GLN A 185 -0.12 1.18 -14.73
C GLN A 185 -1.04 1.66 -15.86
N PRO A 186 -0.71 1.36 -17.13
CA PRO A 186 -1.47 1.83 -18.29
C PRO A 186 -2.97 1.54 -18.22
N ARG A 187 -3.38 0.43 -17.59
CA ARG A 187 -4.82 0.09 -17.46
C ARG A 187 -5.58 1.07 -16.57
N ILE A 188 -4.98 1.48 -15.45
CA ILE A 188 -5.57 2.51 -14.58
C ILE A 188 -5.64 3.84 -15.34
N ALA A 189 -4.55 4.23 -16.02
CA ALA A 189 -4.54 5.44 -16.84
C ALA A 189 -5.63 5.42 -17.91
N THR A 190 -5.78 4.31 -18.63
CA THR A 190 -6.83 4.13 -19.66
C THR A 190 -8.23 4.19 -19.06
N LEU A 191 -8.44 3.55 -17.89
CA LEU A 191 -9.73 3.57 -17.19
C LEU A 191 -10.10 5.00 -16.76
N LEU A 192 -9.14 5.75 -16.22
CA LEU A 192 -9.35 7.14 -15.80
C LEU A 192 -9.61 8.07 -17.00
N ALA A 193 -8.83 7.92 -18.08
CA ALA A 193 -9.04 8.69 -19.32
C ALA A 193 -10.44 8.46 -19.90
N ARG A 194 -10.84 7.20 -20.02
CA ARG A 194 -12.16 6.84 -20.49
C ARG A 194 -13.28 7.34 -19.58
N SER A 195 -13.09 7.28 -18.26
CA SER A 195 -14.06 7.82 -17.31
C SER A 195 -14.21 9.33 -17.45
N ARG A 196 -13.12 10.05 -17.70
CA ARG A 196 -13.13 11.50 -17.94
C ARG A 196 -13.80 11.89 -19.25
N GLU A 197 -13.65 11.06 -20.29
CA GLU A 197 -14.29 11.28 -21.59
C GLU A 197 -15.81 11.00 -21.54
N GLU A 198 -16.22 9.91 -20.89
CA GLU A 198 -17.61 9.48 -20.82
C GLU A 198 -18.44 10.23 -19.78
N GLU A 199 -17.79 10.66 -18.65
CA GLU A 199 -18.44 11.36 -17.54
C GLU A 199 -17.57 12.55 -17.04
N PRO A 200 -17.46 13.63 -17.82
CA PRO A 200 -16.60 14.77 -17.45
C PRO A 200 -17.04 15.47 -16.17
N GLU A 201 -18.30 15.33 -15.76
CA GLU A 201 -18.87 15.90 -14.54
C GLU A 201 -18.63 15.05 -13.29
N MET A 202 -18.00 13.89 -13.43
CA MET A 202 -17.63 13.04 -12.31
C MET A 202 -16.23 13.41 -11.80
N GLU A 203 -16.12 13.82 -10.54
CA GLU A 203 -14.83 14.06 -9.90
C GLU A 203 -14.21 12.74 -9.44
N ILE A 204 -13.05 12.37 -9.99
CA ILE A 204 -12.29 11.19 -9.54
C ILE A 204 -11.03 11.65 -8.83
N ARG A 205 -10.84 11.19 -7.58
CA ARG A 205 -9.63 11.38 -6.79
C ARG A 205 -8.92 10.07 -6.62
N VAL A 206 -7.62 10.06 -6.94
CA VAL A 206 -6.78 8.87 -6.85
C VAL A 206 -5.77 9.05 -5.71
N PHE A 207 -5.65 8.01 -4.88
CA PHE A 207 -4.73 7.93 -3.76
C PHE A 207 -3.83 6.71 -3.94
N GLU A 208 -2.59 6.79 -3.48
CA GLU A 208 -1.73 5.62 -3.34
C GLU A 208 -1.73 5.20 -1.88
N LEU A 209 -2.25 4.00 -1.60
CA LEU A 209 -2.40 3.45 -0.26
C LEU A 209 -1.98 1.98 -0.22
N PRO A 210 -1.23 1.55 0.81
CA PRO A 210 -0.96 0.13 1.06
C PRO A 210 -2.27 -0.65 1.22
N PHE A 211 -2.25 -1.95 0.88
CA PHE A 211 -3.44 -2.80 0.91
C PHE A 211 -4.19 -2.77 2.25
N ALA A 212 -3.47 -2.92 3.37
CA ALA A 212 -4.08 -2.86 4.70
C ALA A 212 -4.77 -1.51 4.99
N GLN A 213 -4.19 -0.40 4.50
CA GLN A 213 -4.78 0.93 4.66
C GLN A 213 -6.00 1.11 3.73
N GLN A 214 -6.00 0.51 2.53
CA GLN A 214 -7.19 0.50 1.68
C GLN A 214 -8.36 -0.20 2.37
N LEU A 215 -8.15 -1.38 2.97
CA LEU A 215 -9.20 -2.11 3.69
C LEU A 215 -9.80 -1.25 4.81
N LYS A 216 -8.95 -0.60 5.61
CA LYS A 216 -9.40 0.28 6.68
C LYS A 216 -10.19 1.48 6.15
N THR A 217 -9.68 2.18 5.14
CA THR A 217 -10.34 3.37 4.58
C THR A 217 -11.63 3.05 3.83
N LEU A 218 -11.73 1.86 3.20
CA LEU A 218 -12.98 1.35 2.64
C LEU A 218 -14.01 1.06 3.74
N HIS A 219 -13.60 0.42 4.82
CA HIS A 219 -14.47 0.15 5.97
C HIS A 219 -14.99 1.44 6.59
N ASP A 220 -14.12 2.43 6.77
CA ASP A 220 -14.42 3.74 7.37
C ASP A 220 -15.16 4.72 6.43
N ASP A 221 -15.60 4.29 5.25
CA ASP A 221 -16.26 5.14 4.22
C ASP A 221 -15.45 6.34 3.73
N LEU A 222 -14.15 6.27 3.86
CA LEU A 222 -13.22 7.30 3.39
C LEU A 222 -12.70 7.04 1.97
N LEU A 223 -13.01 5.86 1.43
CA LEU A 223 -12.65 5.39 0.10
C LEU A 223 -13.84 4.65 -0.51
N ASP A 224 -14.04 4.79 -1.81
CA ASP A 224 -15.14 4.13 -2.54
C ASP A 224 -14.67 2.85 -3.22
N ILE A 225 -13.49 2.90 -3.86
CA ILE A 225 -12.90 1.78 -4.62
C ILE A 225 -11.42 1.66 -4.31
N GLY A 226 -10.96 0.44 -4.09
CA GLY A 226 -9.55 0.09 -4.02
C GLY A 226 -9.15 -0.83 -5.18
N PHE A 227 -7.89 -0.74 -5.62
CA PHE A 227 -7.27 -1.71 -6.52
C PHE A 227 -6.06 -2.33 -5.84
N ALA A 228 -6.04 -3.67 -5.75
CA ALA A 228 -4.98 -4.42 -5.09
C ALA A 228 -4.72 -5.77 -5.76
N LEU A 229 -3.57 -6.37 -5.47
CA LEU A 229 -3.21 -7.72 -5.88
C LEU A 229 -3.52 -8.74 -4.78
N SER A 230 -4.57 -8.51 -4.01
CA SER A 230 -5.05 -9.42 -2.96
C SER A 230 -6.56 -9.39 -2.87
N ASN A 231 -7.15 -10.54 -2.61
CA ASN A 231 -8.57 -10.71 -2.31
C ASN A 231 -8.84 -11.03 -0.83
N ALA A 232 -7.83 -10.93 0.02
CA ALA A 232 -7.95 -11.19 1.46
C ALA A 232 -8.66 -10.03 2.16
N VAL A 233 -9.97 -9.91 1.95
CA VAL A 233 -10.81 -8.87 2.55
C VAL A 233 -11.52 -9.39 3.79
N HIS A 234 -11.82 -8.48 4.72
CA HIS A 234 -12.61 -8.77 5.92
C HIS A 234 -14.11 -8.67 5.65
N ASP A 235 -14.92 -9.07 6.63
CA ASP A 235 -16.36 -8.93 6.57
C ASP A 235 -16.78 -7.48 6.27
N GLY A 236 -17.83 -7.31 5.47
CA GLY A 236 -18.30 -6.01 5.02
C GLY A 236 -17.64 -5.48 3.75
N LEU A 237 -16.55 -6.10 3.27
CA LEU A 237 -15.90 -5.76 2.00
C LEU A 237 -16.11 -6.84 0.94
N VAL A 238 -15.89 -6.48 -0.31
CA VAL A 238 -15.95 -7.37 -1.49
C VAL A 238 -14.72 -7.12 -2.33
N ALA A 239 -14.09 -8.21 -2.80
CA ALA A 239 -13.01 -8.19 -3.77
C ALA A 239 -13.46 -8.87 -5.07
N GLU A 240 -13.51 -8.13 -6.15
CA GLU A 240 -13.93 -8.61 -7.47
C GLU A 240 -12.73 -8.64 -8.42
N PRO A 241 -12.40 -9.78 -9.07
CA PRO A 241 -11.28 -9.83 -10.01
C PRO A 241 -11.63 -9.00 -11.26
N VAL A 242 -10.78 -8.04 -11.60
CA VAL A 242 -11.00 -7.16 -12.76
C VAL A 242 -10.00 -7.40 -13.88
N TRP A 243 -8.72 -7.64 -13.55
CA TRP A 243 -7.67 -7.90 -14.54
C TRP A 243 -6.82 -9.09 -14.15
N THR A 244 -6.21 -9.72 -15.13
CA THR A 244 -5.21 -10.77 -14.96
C THR A 244 -4.00 -10.42 -15.80
N ASP A 245 -2.81 -10.62 -15.24
CA ASP A 245 -1.54 -10.36 -15.90
C ASP A 245 -0.54 -11.47 -15.65
N PRO A 246 0.27 -11.85 -16.64
CA PRO A 246 1.31 -12.83 -16.46
C PRO A 246 2.42 -12.28 -15.55
N LEU A 247 3.03 -13.19 -14.79
CA LEU A 247 4.20 -12.91 -13.99
C LEU A 247 5.43 -12.79 -14.89
N SER A 248 6.25 -11.79 -14.64
CA SER A 248 7.55 -11.59 -15.28
C SER A 248 8.67 -11.66 -14.25
N VAL A 249 9.85 -12.08 -14.67
CA VAL A 249 11.06 -12.03 -13.87
C VAL A 249 11.87 -10.77 -14.20
N ILE A 250 12.39 -10.14 -13.15
CA ILE A 250 13.23 -8.95 -13.23
C ILE A 250 14.63 -9.35 -12.78
N VAL A 251 15.59 -9.09 -13.62
CA VAL A 251 16.99 -9.47 -13.41
C VAL A 251 17.90 -8.28 -13.61
N PRO A 252 19.11 -8.24 -13.02
CA PRO A 252 20.13 -7.26 -13.36
C PRO A 252 20.46 -7.26 -14.86
N ALA A 253 20.89 -6.11 -15.40
CA ALA A 253 21.18 -5.95 -16.84
C ALA A 253 22.25 -6.90 -17.39
N ARG A 254 23.03 -7.55 -16.54
CA ARG A 254 24.06 -8.54 -16.91
C ARG A 254 23.88 -9.84 -16.14
N HIS A 255 22.70 -10.46 -16.28
CA HIS A 255 22.36 -11.68 -15.54
C HIS A 255 22.40 -12.91 -16.47
N PRO A 256 22.84 -14.10 -15.98
CA PRO A 256 22.86 -15.35 -16.78
C PRO A 256 21.51 -15.69 -17.41
N LEU A 257 20.41 -15.41 -16.75
CA LEU A 257 19.04 -15.67 -17.26
C LEU A 257 18.72 -14.89 -18.54
N LEU A 258 19.49 -13.87 -18.89
CA LEU A 258 19.33 -13.12 -20.16
C LEU A 258 19.66 -13.95 -21.40
N ALA A 259 20.33 -15.11 -21.25
CA ALA A 259 20.49 -16.09 -22.31
C ALA A 259 19.15 -16.68 -22.78
N HIS A 260 18.10 -16.59 -21.96
CA HIS A 260 16.75 -17.02 -22.31
C HIS A 260 15.89 -15.83 -22.80
N VAL A 261 15.21 -16.03 -23.92
CA VAL A 261 14.18 -15.08 -24.40
C VAL A 261 12.97 -15.12 -23.44
N GLN A 262 12.58 -16.33 -23.03
CA GLN A 262 11.61 -16.64 -21.98
C GLN A 262 12.28 -17.50 -20.93
N VAL A 263 12.18 -17.11 -19.68
CA VAL A 263 12.91 -17.75 -18.58
C VAL A 263 12.09 -18.88 -17.98
N PRO A 264 12.58 -20.14 -17.97
CA PRO A 264 11.92 -21.21 -17.21
C PRO A 264 11.89 -20.85 -15.72
N LEU A 265 10.72 -21.02 -15.07
CA LEU A 265 10.57 -20.68 -13.65
C LEU A 265 11.58 -21.43 -12.77
N ALA A 266 11.82 -22.73 -13.05
CA ALA A 266 12.79 -23.55 -12.33
C ALA A 266 14.23 -23.00 -12.42
N GLU A 267 14.60 -22.37 -13.55
CA GLU A 267 15.90 -21.71 -13.69
C GLU A 267 15.97 -20.40 -12.89
N ALA A 268 14.88 -19.62 -12.88
CA ALA A 268 14.81 -18.40 -12.09
C ALA A 268 14.94 -18.70 -10.59
N LEU A 269 14.29 -19.75 -10.09
CA LEU A 269 14.29 -20.11 -8.67
C LEU A 269 15.64 -20.61 -8.14
N LYS A 270 16.61 -20.86 -9.00
CA LYS A 270 17.99 -21.18 -8.57
C LYS A 270 18.71 -19.95 -7.98
N PHE A 271 18.27 -18.74 -8.31
CA PHE A 271 18.90 -17.49 -7.90
C PHE A 271 18.27 -16.92 -6.62
N PRO A 272 19.02 -16.06 -5.91
CA PRO A 272 18.50 -15.32 -4.77
C PRO A 272 17.32 -14.41 -5.16
N LEU A 273 16.30 -14.34 -4.30
CA LEU A 273 15.07 -13.59 -4.54
C LEU A 273 14.97 -12.36 -3.64
N VAL A 274 14.56 -11.25 -4.23
CA VAL A 274 14.09 -10.04 -3.54
C VAL A 274 12.60 -9.94 -3.81
N LEU A 275 11.78 -10.02 -2.77
CA LEU A 275 10.32 -10.01 -2.89
C LEU A 275 9.71 -8.91 -2.03
N CYS A 276 8.48 -8.50 -2.35
CA CYS A 276 7.74 -7.58 -1.50
C CYS A 276 7.35 -8.23 -0.17
N HIS A 277 7.40 -7.47 0.92
CA HIS A 277 6.98 -7.93 2.25
C HIS A 277 5.47 -8.26 2.25
N PRO A 278 5.01 -9.31 2.95
CA PRO A 278 3.59 -9.70 2.96
C PRO A 278 2.63 -8.60 3.40
N GLU A 279 3.01 -7.83 4.41
CA GLU A 279 2.16 -6.79 5.02
C GLU A 279 2.27 -5.43 4.33
N SER A 280 3.22 -5.28 3.40
CA SER A 280 3.47 -4.01 2.71
C SER A 280 3.01 -4.06 1.25
N GLY A 281 2.76 -2.90 0.68
CA GLY A 281 2.53 -2.73 -0.74
C GLY A 281 1.19 -3.26 -1.24
N SER A 282 1.23 -3.95 -2.36
CA SER A 282 0.06 -4.32 -3.16
C SER A 282 -0.69 -5.58 -2.73
N GLY A 283 -0.21 -6.29 -1.72
CA GLY A 283 -0.74 -7.60 -1.34
C GLY A 283 -0.35 -8.75 -2.30
N CYS A 284 0.50 -8.49 -3.29
CA CYS A 284 0.89 -9.48 -4.30
C CYS A 284 1.70 -10.66 -3.74
N ARG A 285 2.34 -10.48 -2.57
CA ARG A 285 3.22 -11.48 -1.97
C ARG A 285 2.54 -12.83 -1.83
N HIS A 286 1.31 -12.88 -1.35
CA HIS A 286 0.58 -14.15 -1.16
C HIS A 286 0.34 -14.88 -2.49
N GLN A 287 -0.06 -14.17 -3.54
CA GLN A 287 -0.23 -14.76 -4.87
C GLN A 287 1.12 -15.27 -5.41
N ILE A 288 2.16 -14.44 -5.36
CA ILE A 288 3.50 -14.83 -5.84
C ILE A 288 4.02 -16.01 -5.03
N GLN A 289 3.90 -15.99 -3.72
CA GLN A 289 4.40 -17.07 -2.86
C GLN A 289 3.69 -18.40 -3.15
N ALA A 290 2.37 -18.40 -3.30
CA ALA A 290 1.61 -19.59 -3.66
C ALA A 290 2.12 -20.18 -5.00
N LEU A 291 2.25 -19.32 -6.02
CA LEU A 291 2.74 -19.75 -7.34
C LEU A 291 4.18 -20.28 -7.32
N LEU A 292 5.04 -19.72 -6.48
CA LEU A 292 6.44 -20.16 -6.36
C LEU A 292 6.56 -21.44 -5.52
N GLN A 293 5.69 -21.64 -4.52
CA GLN A 293 5.67 -22.85 -3.70
C GLN A 293 5.20 -24.08 -4.51
N ASP A 294 4.25 -23.90 -5.43
CA ASP A 294 3.79 -24.97 -6.32
C ASP A 294 4.90 -25.51 -7.24
N ALA A 295 5.97 -24.73 -7.45
CA ALA A 295 7.13 -25.15 -8.22
C ALA A 295 8.02 -26.18 -7.49
N GLY A 296 7.76 -26.50 -6.22
CA GLY A 296 8.47 -27.54 -5.45
C GLY A 296 9.94 -27.25 -5.16
N THR A 297 10.42 -26.03 -5.44
CA THR A 297 11.82 -25.61 -5.24
C THR A 297 11.91 -24.70 -4.02
N PRO A 298 12.84 -24.95 -3.06
CA PRO A 298 13.02 -24.09 -1.91
C PRO A 298 13.46 -22.67 -2.36
N LEU A 299 12.72 -21.65 -1.90
CA LEU A 299 12.99 -20.27 -2.25
C LEU A 299 14.21 -19.74 -1.49
N LYS A 300 15.18 -19.19 -2.22
CA LYS A 300 16.34 -18.50 -1.64
C LYS A 300 16.02 -17.03 -1.44
N LEU A 301 15.22 -16.70 -0.43
CA LEU A 301 14.87 -15.32 -0.11
C LEU A 301 16.07 -14.61 0.53
N VAL A 302 16.49 -13.49 -0.08
CA VAL A 302 17.60 -12.66 0.42
C VAL A 302 17.07 -11.45 1.15
N ASP A 303 16.03 -10.81 0.62
CA ASP A 303 15.47 -9.60 1.21
C ASP A 303 13.97 -9.49 0.96
N GLU A 304 13.27 -8.80 1.87
CA GLU A 304 11.86 -8.46 1.77
C GLU A 304 11.70 -6.94 1.85
N VAL A 305 11.10 -6.37 0.82
CA VAL A 305 11.04 -4.93 0.62
C VAL A 305 9.61 -4.40 0.68
N THR A 306 9.46 -3.12 0.99
CA THR A 306 8.15 -2.50 1.19
C THR A 306 7.49 -1.99 -0.09
N SER A 307 8.24 -1.85 -1.20
CA SER A 307 7.71 -1.33 -2.47
C SER A 307 8.38 -1.94 -3.69
N LEU A 308 7.68 -1.89 -4.83
CA LEU A 308 8.22 -2.29 -6.13
C LEU A 308 9.48 -1.47 -6.48
N GLY A 309 9.48 -0.18 -6.19
CA GLY A 309 10.63 0.69 -6.46
C GLY A 309 11.90 0.26 -5.73
N VAL A 310 11.79 -0.13 -4.45
CA VAL A 310 12.91 -0.66 -3.67
C VAL A 310 13.35 -2.02 -4.21
N MET A 311 12.42 -2.92 -4.56
CA MET A 311 12.75 -4.21 -5.18
C MET A 311 13.57 -4.01 -6.46
N LEU A 312 13.13 -3.13 -7.37
CA LEU A 312 13.83 -2.83 -8.61
C LEU A 312 15.25 -2.28 -8.36
N THR A 313 15.41 -1.49 -7.29
CA THR A 313 16.71 -0.91 -6.92
C THR A 313 17.67 -1.99 -6.42
N LEU A 314 17.22 -2.90 -5.55
CA LEU A 314 18.05 -4.01 -5.06
C LEU A 314 18.38 -5.00 -6.17
N VAL A 315 17.42 -5.29 -7.05
CA VAL A 315 17.69 -6.12 -8.23
C VAL A 315 18.73 -5.46 -9.14
N GLY A 316 18.60 -4.17 -9.46
CA GLY A 316 19.59 -3.44 -10.26
C GLY A 316 20.97 -3.41 -9.62
N ALA A 317 21.04 -3.36 -8.29
CA ALA A 317 22.29 -3.43 -7.54
C ALA A 317 22.87 -4.86 -7.43
N GLY A 318 22.14 -5.89 -7.89
CA GLY A 318 22.64 -7.27 -7.93
C GLY A 318 22.45 -8.07 -6.64
N TYR A 319 21.49 -7.69 -5.78
CA TYR A 319 21.19 -8.45 -4.56
C TYR A 319 20.45 -9.77 -4.85
N GLY A 320 19.72 -9.83 -5.97
CA GLY A 320 18.95 -10.99 -6.38
C GLY A 320 18.16 -10.70 -7.64
N ILE A 321 17.16 -11.54 -7.90
CA ILE A 321 16.14 -11.32 -8.94
C ILE A 321 14.80 -11.05 -8.28
N GLY A 322 13.87 -10.40 -9.00
CA GLY A 322 12.53 -10.10 -8.52
C GLY A 322 11.45 -10.66 -9.43
N PHE A 323 10.22 -10.67 -8.93
CA PHE A 323 9.04 -11.01 -9.71
C PHE A 323 8.02 -9.87 -9.60
N ALA A 324 7.42 -9.49 -10.73
CA ALA A 324 6.31 -8.55 -10.80
C ALA A 324 5.37 -8.91 -11.95
N ILE A 325 4.16 -8.37 -11.92
CA ILE A 325 3.24 -8.54 -13.05
C ILE A 325 3.73 -7.75 -14.26
N ALA A 326 3.54 -8.31 -15.45
CA ALA A 326 4.05 -7.74 -16.69
C ALA A 326 3.59 -6.29 -16.88
N SER A 327 2.31 -5.98 -16.64
CA SER A 327 1.76 -4.63 -16.79
C SER A 327 2.37 -3.56 -15.87
N GLN A 328 2.96 -3.96 -14.72
CA GLN A 328 3.66 -3.02 -13.83
C GLN A 328 5.04 -2.61 -14.37
N VAL A 329 5.69 -3.50 -15.10
CA VAL A 329 7.12 -3.36 -15.40
C VAL A 329 7.43 -3.19 -16.88
N GLN A 330 6.53 -3.55 -17.80
CA GLN A 330 6.76 -3.46 -19.25
C GLN A 330 7.05 -2.04 -19.75
N THR A 331 6.50 -1.01 -19.09
CA THR A 331 6.73 0.39 -19.45
C THR A 331 7.95 1.00 -18.79
N LEU A 332 8.62 0.26 -17.90
CA LEU A 332 9.81 0.76 -17.20
C LEU A 332 11.04 0.73 -18.11
N GLN A 333 11.67 1.88 -18.22
CA GLN A 333 12.95 2.02 -18.93
C GLN A 333 14.05 2.29 -17.91
N ARG A 334 14.74 1.21 -17.48
CA ARG A 334 15.87 1.28 -16.55
C ARG A 334 17.07 0.54 -17.14
N PRO A 335 18.25 1.16 -17.22
CA PRO A 335 19.45 0.54 -17.82
C PRO A 335 20.10 -0.53 -16.93
N ASP A 336 19.78 -0.55 -15.64
CA ASP A 336 20.36 -1.42 -14.61
C ASP A 336 19.65 -2.76 -14.47
N ILE A 337 18.43 -2.90 -15.03
CA ILE A 337 17.64 -4.12 -14.98
C ILE A 337 17.17 -4.57 -16.37
N SER A 338 16.78 -5.81 -16.48
CA SER A 338 16.08 -6.37 -17.63
C SER A 338 14.88 -7.18 -17.18
N ILE A 339 13.80 -7.09 -17.95
CA ILE A 339 12.56 -7.80 -17.70
C ILE A 339 12.44 -8.93 -18.72
N ARG A 340 12.07 -10.13 -18.27
CA ARG A 340 11.83 -11.27 -19.14
C ARG A 340 10.52 -11.95 -18.79
N PRO A 341 9.75 -12.38 -19.78
CA PRO A 341 8.60 -13.24 -19.54
C PRO A 341 9.05 -14.61 -19.04
N LEU A 342 8.19 -15.27 -18.27
CA LEU A 342 8.41 -16.67 -17.91
C LEU A 342 8.01 -17.58 -19.09
N ALA A 343 8.71 -18.70 -19.20
CA ALA A 343 8.49 -19.69 -20.27
C ALA A 343 7.24 -20.55 -20.02
N GLY A 344 6.65 -21.05 -21.11
CA GLY A 344 5.48 -21.93 -21.08
C GLY A 344 4.19 -21.19 -20.79
N SER A 345 3.35 -21.73 -19.88
CA SER A 345 2.16 -21.04 -19.35
C SER A 345 2.56 -20.28 -18.10
N PRO A 346 2.92 -18.98 -18.22
CA PRO A 346 3.37 -18.22 -17.07
C PRO A 346 2.25 -18.13 -16.04
N PRO A 347 2.58 -18.20 -14.75
CA PRO A 347 1.62 -17.92 -13.70
C PRO A 347 1.02 -16.53 -13.89
N VAL A 348 -0.29 -16.40 -13.65
CA VAL A 348 -0.99 -15.12 -13.74
C VAL A 348 -1.41 -14.64 -12.36
N LEU A 349 -1.29 -13.34 -12.14
CA LEU A 349 -1.81 -12.69 -10.96
C LEU A 349 -3.08 -11.93 -11.29
N SER A 350 -4.00 -11.93 -10.34
CA SER A 350 -5.25 -11.18 -10.45
C SER A 350 -5.16 -9.83 -9.74
N THR A 351 -5.59 -8.78 -10.43
CA THR A 351 -5.89 -7.49 -9.80
C THR A 351 -7.37 -7.49 -9.41
N TYR A 352 -7.62 -7.14 -8.18
CA TYR A 352 -8.96 -7.06 -7.59
C TYR A 352 -9.39 -5.61 -7.41
N LEU A 353 -10.65 -5.36 -7.71
CA LEU A 353 -11.37 -4.16 -7.31
C LEU A 353 -12.01 -4.44 -5.96
N LEU A 354 -11.69 -3.61 -4.99
CA LEU A 354 -12.15 -3.68 -3.61
C LEU A 354 -13.22 -2.63 -3.38
N ARG A 355 -14.30 -2.98 -2.70
CA ARG A 355 -15.36 -2.05 -2.30
C ARG A 355 -16.11 -2.55 -1.08
N ARG A 356 -16.90 -1.70 -0.45
CA ARG A 356 -17.85 -2.14 0.58
C ARG A 356 -18.92 -3.06 -0.01
N ARG A 357 -19.37 -3.99 0.82
CA ARG A 357 -20.55 -4.82 0.52
C ARG A 357 -21.78 -3.91 0.49
N GLY A 358 -22.71 -4.22 -0.39
CA GLY A 358 -23.92 -3.44 -0.61
C GLY A 358 -24.03 -2.98 -2.06
N GLU A 359 -25.10 -2.27 -2.35
CA GLU A 359 -25.34 -1.78 -3.70
C GLU A 359 -24.49 -0.53 -3.97
N PRO A 360 -23.61 -0.55 -4.98
CA PRO A 360 -22.81 0.61 -5.32
C PRO A 360 -23.72 1.73 -5.90
N SER A 361 -23.31 2.98 -5.69
CA SER A 361 -23.95 4.14 -6.32
C SER A 361 -23.89 4.05 -7.84
N GLU A 362 -24.81 4.73 -8.55
CA GLU A 362 -24.82 4.69 -10.02
C GLU A 362 -23.51 5.13 -10.68
N PRO A 363 -22.81 6.20 -10.22
CA PRO A 363 -21.49 6.53 -10.74
C PRO A 363 -20.47 5.41 -10.51
N MET A 364 -20.52 4.77 -9.32
CA MET A 364 -19.62 3.66 -8.99
C MET A 364 -19.92 2.43 -9.83
N LYS A 365 -21.18 2.10 -10.10
CA LYS A 365 -21.58 0.98 -10.99
C LYS A 365 -20.97 1.15 -12.37
N ARG A 366 -21.16 2.34 -12.98
CA ARG A 366 -20.61 2.64 -14.30
C ARG A 366 -19.08 2.58 -14.34
N PHE A 367 -18.41 3.05 -13.30
CA PHE A 367 -16.95 2.95 -13.18
C PHE A 367 -16.48 1.49 -13.07
N ILE A 368 -17.16 0.67 -12.28
CA ILE A 368 -16.89 -0.78 -12.14
C ILE A 368 -17.08 -1.50 -13.48
N GLU A 369 -18.13 -1.18 -14.24
CA GLU A 369 -18.39 -1.75 -15.56
C GLU A 369 -17.29 -1.39 -16.56
N ARG A 370 -16.81 -0.14 -16.55
CA ARG A 370 -15.65 0.29 -17.36
C ARG A 370 -14.39 -0.48 -17.01
N ALA A 371 -14.13 -0.68 -15.71
CA ALA A 371 -12.99 -1.46 -15.25
C ALA A 371 -13.07 -2.91 -15.73
N LYS A 372 -14.27 -3.53 -15.71
CA LYS A 372 -14.50 -4.89 -16.20
C LYS A 372 -14.51 -4.98 -17.74
N GLY A 373 -15.01 -3.96 -18.41
CA GLY A 373 -15.08 -3.93 -19.89
C GLY A 373 -13.73 -3.80 -20.59
N GLY A 374 -12.67 -3.49 -19.87
CA GLY A 374 -11.29 -3.48 -20.38
C GLY A 374 -10.68 -4.86 -20.59
N ARG A 375 -11.39 -5.96 -20.27
CA ARG A 375 -10.88 -7.34 -20.39
C ARG A 375 -10.54 -7.76 -21.84
N ASP A 376 -11.21 -7.23 -22.83
CA ASP A 376 -11.17 -7.79 -24.21
C ASP A 376 -10.22 -7.09 -25.20
N ARG A 377 -9.58 -5.97 -24.84
CA ARG A 377 -8.75 -5.21 -25.81
C ARG A 377 -7.23 -5.29 -25.60
N ALA A 378 -6.76 -5.86 -24.52
CA ALA A 378 -5.31 -5.91 -24.19
C ALA A 378 -4.61 -7.22 -24.65
N CYS A 379 -5.34 -8.16 -25.27
CA CYS A 379 -4.82 -9.42 -25.80
C CYS A 379 -4.91 -9.53 -27.33
N ARG A 380 -4.92 -8.41 -28.06
CA ARG A 380 -4.74 -8.44 -29.53
C ARG A 380 -3.52 -7.65 -29.94
#